data_3aee2fc7ae5c5e9efd9821761a0408d3
#
_entry.id   3aee2fc7ae5c5e9efd9821761a0408d3
#
_cell.length_a   1.000
_cell.length_b   1.000
_cell.length_c   1.000
_cell.angle_alpha   90.00
_cell.angle_beta   90.00
_cell.angle_gamma   90.00
#
_symmetry.space_group_name_H-M   'P 1'
#
loop_
_entity.id
_entity.type
_entity.pdbx_description
1 polymer ?
#
loop_
_entity_poly.entity_id
_entity_poly.type
_entity_poly.pdbx_seq_one_letter_code
_entity_poly.pdbx_strand_id
1 'polypeptide(L)'
;MTNAGRARRFFTRGVLLGLSVFVSLTTARAAGPMVSVDTALPPPNWALLERELLRQNAAACREFFEKYFDERGWLLCVERWGGDDGPDDAIENCLDWPIIHALGGSDDVLEMYKHAWEGHLRQYTQAKTVDVPFARDGMYYKEFPVMMDWLHNGEGLVVFNLQGLSDPQNASFAQRVRRFAGFYMNEDPGAPNYDFKHRIIKSMFNGSRGPLMRKATGLDWAGDPIEVEHRFRPRHGESTYAQMLEHFKDYNDTVGDHPQNLKATTLALNAYLLTHDDKYRRWLLEYVDAWRERMLANGNIIPTNIGLDGKIGGETGGKWWGGVYGWGFTVFDPASQKMANRNQHQAGFQGFMNAYMLTGDDRYLDPWRKQIDAVNANKKVIDGKTMYPFMYGDKGWYDYRPEKFAFNALEIAYLSMKPEDLALVAGHGWLAYLAGKNADYPEQALRGDLAHLRKQVQGIRGDTTTPDTRLADDPMEHNPASVMSLIELMLGGLHPGRGGSALFSRLRYFDPGARRAGVPEDVGALIDEMTGDRVSVTLVNVNQLEPRTVIVQAGGYAEHRFTSLKIGDKSQPVDGTQVTVKLAPGAGARLQFTMKRYANVPTMAFPWNRE
;
A
#
# COMPACT_ATOMS: atom_id res chain seq x y z
N MET A 1 -89.00 -1.97 -10.42
CA MET A 1 -89.83 -0.86 -9.84
C MET A 1 -88.93 0.36 -9.85
N THR A 2 -89.28 1.24 -10.74
CA THR A 2 -89.34 2.71 -10.68
C THR A 2 -88.08 3.45 -10.28
N ASN A 3 -87.45 4.14 -11.16
CA ASN A 3 -87.78 5.38 -11.89
C ASN A 3 -87.14 6.63 -11.27
N ALA A 4 -86.63 7.42 -12.15
CA ALA A 4 -86.46 8.86 -12.27
C ALA A 4 -85.11 9.39 -11.71
N GLY A 5 -84.25 9.94 -12.44
CA GLY A 5 -84.32 10.91 -13.52
C GLY A 5 -84.25 12.35 -13.03
N ARG A 6 -83.09 13.03 -13.16
CA ARG A 6 -83.03 14.46 -13.47
C ARG A 6 -81.64 14.93 -13.85
N ALA A 7 -81.54 15.43 -15.04
CA ALA A 7 -80.43 16.19 -15.55
C ALA A 7 -80.33 17.57 -14.92
N ARG A 8 -79.10 18.09 -14.77
CA ARG A 8 -78.79 19.54 -14.87
C ARG A 8 -77.34 19.86 -15.07
N ARG A 9 -77.11 20.38 -16.23
CA ARG A 9 -76.31 21.57 -16.63
C ARG A 9 -74.79 21.60 -16.32
N PHE A 10 -74.08 21.65 -17.43
CA PHE A 10 -72.71 22.11 -17.68
C PHE A 10 -72.41 23.44 -17.02
N PHE A 11 -71.23 23.53 -16.34
CA PHE A 11 -70.44 24.74 -16.24
C PHE A 11 -68.99 24.38 -16.50
N THR A 12 -68.52 24.77 -17.68
CA THR A 12 -67.14 24.77 -18.08
C THR A 12 -66.39 25.83 -17.27
N ARG A 13 -65.46 25.38 -16.43
CA ARG A 13 -64.35 26.23 -15.94
C ARG A 13 -63.05 25.70 -16.50
N GLY A 14 -62.46 26.43 -17.38
CA GLY A 14 -61.13 26.21 -17.90
C GLY A 14 -60.10 26.38 -16.74
N VAL A 15 -59.37 25.31 -16.51
CA VAL A 15 -58.16 25.35 -15.66
C VAL A 15 -56.99 25.44 -16.64
N LEU A 16 -56.36 26.63 -16.73
CA LEU A 16 -55.03 26.78 -17.32
C LEU A 16 -54.02 25.99 -16.43
N LEU A 17 -53.60 24.84 -16.94
CA LEU A 17 -52.37 24.19 -16.41
C LEU A 17 -51.18 24.97 -16.91
N GLY A 18 -50.60 25.80 -16.03
CA GLY A 18 -49.26 26.35 -16.21
C GLY A 18 -48.25 25.23 -16.13
N LEU A 19 -47.64 24.84 -17.24
CA LEU A 19 -46.47 23.95 -17.30
C LEU A 19 -45.27 24.75 -16.79
N SER A 20 -44.98 24.61 -15.48
CA SER A 20 -43.72 25.08 -14.94
C SER A 20 -42.62 24.09 -15.37
N VAL A 21 -41.89 24.44 -16.42
CA VAL A 21 -40.65 23.75 -16.79
C VAL A 21 -39.64 24.12 -15.70
N PHE A 22 -39.44 23.26 -14.73
CA PHE A 22 -38.28 23.29 -13.90
C PHE A 22 -37.06 22.90 -14.75
N VAL A 23 -36.38 23.89 -15.30
CA VAL A 23 -35.01 23.72 -15.79
C VAL A 23 -34.13 23.51 -14.56
N SER A 24 -33.90 22.26 -14.19
CA SER A 24 -32.80 21.93 -13.28
C SER A 24 -31.50 22.32 -13.97
N LEU A 25 -30.99 23.50 -13.66
CA LEU A 25 -29.59 23.85 -13.90
C LEU A 25 -28.75 22.90 -13.03
N THR A 26 -28.48 21.69 -13.55
CA THR A 26 -27.32 20.96 -13.11
C THR A 26 -26.13 21.82 -13.49
N THR A 27 -25.57 22.55 -12.54
CA THR A 27 -24.24 23.12 -12.66
C THR A 27 -23.30 21.92 -12.90
N ALA A 28 -23.03 21.63 -14.18
CA ALA A 28 -21.92 20.78 -14.56
C ALA A 28 -20.68 21.48 -13.98
N ARG A 29 -20.17 20.93 -12.87
CA ARG A 29 -18.90 21.37 -12.29
C ARG A 29 -17.84 21.20 -13.37
N ALA A 30 -17.07 22.24 -13.60
CA ALA A 30 -16.11 22.34 -14.68
C ALA A 30 -15.22 21.09 -14.71
N ALA A 31 -15.39 20.26 -15.74
CA ALA A 31 -14.37 19.32 -16.14
C ALA A 31 -13.06 20.13 -16.16
N GLY A 32 -11.99 19.63 -15.50
CA GLY A 32 -10.72 20.33 -15.49
C GLY A 32 -10.27 20.72 -16.90
N PRO A 33 -9.27 21.60 -17.07
CA PRO A 33 -8.89 22.07 -18.39
C PRO A 33 -8.63 20.90 -19.33
N MET A 34 -9.09 21.06 -20.59
CA MET A 34 -8.95 20.07 -21.64
C MET A 34 -7.92 20.55 -22.65
N VAL A 35 -7.01 19.66 -23.04
CA VAL A 35 -6.04 19.90 -24.11
C VAL A 35 -6.12 18.83 -25.17
N SER A 36 -5.87 19.20 -26.44
CA SER A 36 -5.78 18.27 -27.56
C SER A 36 -4.32 18.17 -28.02
N VAL A 37 -3.92 16.95 -28.33
CA VAL A 37 -2.60 16.60 -28.88
C VAL A 37 -2.81 15.92 -30.22
N ASP A 38 -2.40 16.60 -31.29
CA ASP A 38 -2.55 16.15 -32.67
C ASP A 38 -1.18 15.89 -33.36
N THR A 39 -0.09 16.12 -32.65
CA THR A 39 1.26 15.92 -33.17
C THR A 39 1.55 14.43 -33.30
N ALA A 40 1.82 13.98 -34.52
CA ALA A 40 2.19 12.59 -34.76
C ALA A 40 3.48 12.23 -34.01
N LEU A 41 3.45 11.13 -33.27
CA LEU A 41 4.58 10.57 -32.56
C LEU A 41 4.62 9.07 -32.83
N PRO A 42 5.60 8.57 -33.62
CA PRO A 42 5.77 7.13 -33.80
C PRO A 42 5.87 6.43 -32.45
N PRO A 43 5.18 5.28 -32.23
CA PRO A 43 5.20 4.60 -30.96
C PRO A 43 6.64 4.31 -30.49
N PRO A 44 7.11 4.91 -29.40
CA PRO A 44 8.44 4.62 -28.88
C PRO A 44 8.46 3.23 -28.22
N ASN A 45 9.63 2.59 -28.21
CA ASN A 45 9.76 1.23 -27.70
C ASN A 45 9.25 1.09 -26.25
N TRP A 46 9.53 2.07 -25.39
CA TRP A 46 9.07 2.03 -24.01
C TRP A 46 7.52 1.96 -23.91
N ALA A 47 6.79 2.67 -24.78
CA ALA A 47 5.33 2.63 -24.75
C ALA A 47 4.78 1.25 -25.17
N LEU A 48 5.40 0.63 -26.18
CA LEU A 48 5.05 -0.72 -26.60
C LEU A 48 5.35 -1.74 -25.50
N LEU A 49 6.48 -1.58 -24.80
CA LEU A 49 6.88 -2.45 -23.68
C LEU A 49 5.93 -2.28 -22.47
N GLU A 50 5.51 -1.06 -22.14
CA GLU A 50 4.51 -0.82 -21.08
C GLU A 50 3.19 -1.54 -21.38
N ARG A 51 2.67 -1.37 -22.60
CA ARG A 51 1.43 -2.02 -23.02
C ARG A 51 1.55 -3.55 -23.00
N GLU A 52 2.66 -4.06 -23.48
CA GLU A 52 2.94 -5.50 -23.44
C GLU A 52 3.06 -6.02 -22.00
N LEU A 53 3.74 -5.29 -21.12
CA LEU A 53 3.89 -5.69 -19.72
C LEU A 53 2.53 -5.73 -19.00
N LEU A 54 1.66 -4.73 -19.20
CA LEU A 54 0.30 -4.73 -18.63
C LEU A 54 -0.54 -5.90 -19.14
N ARG A 55 -0.46 -6.19 -20.45
CA ARG A 55 -1.16 -7.32 -21.07
C ARG A 55 -0.63 -8.67 -20.56
N GLN A 56 0.67 -8.83 -20.44
CA GLN A 56 1.31 -10.05 -19.93
C GLN A 56 1.02 -10.28 -18.45
N ASN A 57 1.02 -9.23 -17.62
CA ASN A 57 0.62 -9.32 -16.23
C ASN A 57 -0.79 -9.91 -16.10
N ALA A 58 -1.77 -9.41 -16.86
CA ALA A 58 -3.14 -9.90 -16.81
C ALA A 58 -3.24 -11.39 -17.22
N ALA A 59 -2.54 -11.77 -18.28
CA ALA A 59 -2.54 -13.17 -18.75
C ALA A 59 -1.89 -14.11 -17.71
N ALA A 60 -0.80 -13.68 -17.10
CA ALA A 60 -0.08 -14.46 -16.11
C ALA A 60 -0.85 -14.58 -14.79
N CYS A 61 -1.54 -13.51 -14.36
CA CYS A 61 -2.42 -13.56 -13.18
C CYS A 61 -3.59 -14.55 -13.38
N ARG A 62 -4.15 -14.66 -14.59
CA ARG A 62 -5.17 -15.69 -14.89
C ARG A 62 -4.60 -17.11 -14.73
N GLU A 63 -3.43 -17.39 -15.32
CA GLU A 63 -2.78 -18.69 -15.23
C GLU A 63 -2.44 -19.05 -13.76
N PHE A 64 -1.99 -18.05 -12.98
CA PHE A 64 -1.76 -18.20 -11.54
C PHE A 64 -3.05 -18.53 -10.80
N PHE A 65 -4.12 -17.76 -11.03
CA PHE A 65 -5.39 -17.93 -10.36
C PHE A 65 -6.00 -19.31 -10.66
N GLU A 66 -6.03 -19.70 -11.93
CA GLU A 66 -6.54 -21.01 -12.38
C GLU A 66 -5.80 -22.19 -11.74
N LYS A 67 -4.51 -22.01 -11.42
CA LYS A 67 -3.72 -23.08 -10.79
C LYS A 67 -3.84 -23.14 -9.28
N TYR A 68 -3.89 -21.98 -8.62
CA TYR A 68 -3.72 -21.92 -7.17
C TYR A 68 -5.00 -21.59 -6.40
N PHE A 69 -6.07 -21.20 -7.06
CA PHE A 69 -7.36 -20.93 -6.43
C PHE A 69 -8.46 -21.83 -6.98
N ASP A 70 -9.43 -22.16 -6.14
CA ASP A 70 -10.62 -22.87 -6.57
C ASP A 70 -11.76 -21.91 -6.97
N GLU A 71 -12.89 -22.46 -7.41
CA GLU A 71 -14.09 -21.72 -7.82
C GLU A 71 -14.71 -20.86 -6.71
N ARG A 72 -14.38 -21.12 -5.43
CA ARG A 72 -14.80 -20.32 -4.27
C ARG A 72 -13.88 -19.14 -4.02
N GLY A 73 -12.76 -19.03 -4.73
CA GLY A 73 -11.68 -18.11 -4.45
C GLY A 73 -10.82 -18.53 -3.25
N TRP A 74 -10.86 -19.80 -2.87
CA TRP A 74 -10.03 -20.34 -1.81
C TRP A 74 -8.67 -20.74 -2.36
N LEU A 75 -7.62 -20.39 -1.65
CA LEU A 75 -6.28 -20.86 -2.00
C LEU A 75 -6.18 -22.36 -1.78
N LEU A 76 -5.59 -23.05 -2.74
CA LEU A 76 -5.35 -24.50 -2.70
C LEU A 76 -4.06 -24.79 -1.92
N CYS A 77 -4.17 -24.81 -0.60
CA CYS A 77 -3.08 -25.06 0.36
C CYS A 77 -3.58 -25.95 1.50
N VAL A 78 -2.71 -26.24 2.46
CA VAL A 78 -3.07 -26.97 3.69
C VAL A 78 -4.15 -26.22 4.48
N GLU A 79 -5.02 -26.96 5.18
CA GLU A 79 -6.17 -26.39 5.87
C GLU A 79 -5.84 -25.84 7.27
N ARG A 80 -4.65 -26.13 7.80
CA ARG A 80 -4.27 -25.84 9.18
C ARG A 80 -3.33 -24.64 9.23
N TRP A 81 -3.58 -23.75 10.17
CA TRP A 81 -2.68 -22.65 10.49
C TRP A 81 -1.52 -23.12 11.37
N GLY A 82 -0.31 -22.65 11.08
CA GLY A 82 0.87 -22.87 11.92
C GLY A 82 2.13 -22.34 11.29
N GLY A 83 3.02 -21.77 12.09
CA GLY A 83 4.29 -21.21 11.64
C GLY A 83 4.16 -20.09 10.65
N ASP A 84 4.68 -20.28 9.45
CA ASP A 84 4.61 -19.33 8.35
C ASP A 84 3.29 -19.41 7.54
N ASP A 85 2.31 -20.16 8.01
CA ASP A 85 1.05 -20.41 7.33
C ASP A 85 -0.08 -19.66 8.06
N GLY A 86 0.04 -18.36 8.12
CA GLY A 86 -0.88 -17.47 8.84
C GLY A 86 -2.07 -17.00 7.99
N PRO A 87 -2.99 -16.22 8.59
CA PRO A 87 -4.20 -15.74 7.90
C PRO A 87 -3.92 -14.69 6.82
N ASP A 88 -2.75 -14.12 6.77
CA ASP A 88 -2.26 -13.16 5.79
C ASP A 88 -1.80 -13.83 4.49
N ASP A 89 -1.21 -15.01 4.58
CA ASP A 89 -0.47 -15.66 3.50
C ASP A 89 -1.31 -15.92 2.25
N ALA A 90 -2.55 -16.36 2.41
CA ALA A 90 -3.38 -16.67 1.25
C ALA A 90 -3.64 -15.46 0.35
N ILE A 91 -3.86 -14.27 0.93
CA ILE A 91 -4.17 -13.08 0.13
C ILE A 91 -2.91 -12.37 -0.38
N GLU A 92 -1.76 -12.57 0.26
CA GLU A 92 -0.48 -12.09 -0.26
C GLU A 92 -0.16 -12.65 -1.65
N ASN A 93 -0.71 -13.81 -1.97
CA ASN A 93 -0.61 -14.40 -3.32
C ASN A 93 -1.20 -13.50 -4.42
N CYS A 94 -2.02 -12.51 -4.08
CA CYS A 94 -2.54 -11.50 -4.98
C CYS A 94 -1.81 -10.14 -4.87
N LEU A 95 -0.60 -10.12 -4.29
CA LEU A 95 0.20 -8.89 -4.15
C LEU A 95 0.32 -8.16 -5.50
N ASP A 96 0.10 -6.83 -5.47
CA ASP A 96 0.14 -5.91 -6.61
C ASP A 96 -1.00 -6.03 -7.65
N TRP A 97 -1.92 -6.98 -7.53
CA TRP A 97 -3.02 -7.11 -8.50
C TRP A 97 -3.92 -5.88 -8.59
N PRO A 98 -4.32 -5.21 -7.48
CA PRO A 98 -5.06 -3.95 -7.58
C PRO A 98 -4.27 -2.84 -8.29
N ILE A 99 -2.94 -2.85 -8.19
CA ILE A 99 -2.07 -1.88 -8.87
C ILE A 99 -2.06 -2.12 -10.38
N ILE A 100 -1.96 -3.39 -10.83
CA ILE A 100 -2.04 -3.71 -12.26
C ILE A 100 -3.29 -3.08 -12.88
N HIS A 101 -4.46 -3.26 -12.24
CA HIS A 101 -5.70 -2.65 -12.71
C HIS A 101 -5.66 -1.11 -12.65
N ALA A 102 -5.15 -0.53 -11.55
CA ALA A 102 -5.06 0.92 -11.38
C ALA A 102 -4.11 1.60 -12.38
N LEU A 103 -3.17 0.86 -12.97
CA LEU A 103 -2.28 1.31 -14.04
C LEU A 103 -2.91 1.24 -15.45
N GLY A 104 -4.01 0.52 -15.63
CA GLY A 104 -4.67 0.31 -16.91
C GLY A 104 -4.58 -1.13 -17.43
N GLY A 105 -4.26 -2.08 -16.55
CA GLY A 105 -4.38 -3.51 -16.82
C GLY A 105 -5.84 -3.96 -16.91
N SER A 106 -6.08 -5.21 -17.29
CA SER A 106 -7.41 -5.75 -17.55
C SER A 106 -8.31 -5.81 -16.31
N ASP A 107 -9.63 -5.63 -16.49
CA ASP A 107 -10.62 -5.61 -15.39
C ASP A 107 -10.73 -6.96 -14.68
N ASP A 108 -10.46 -8.06 -15.36
CA ASP A 108 -10.52 -9.41 -14.78
C ASP A 108 -9.48 -9.60 -13.67
N VAL A 109 -8.34 -8.90 -13.70
CA VAL A 109 -7.36 -8.93 -12.60
C VAL A 109 -7.96 -8.39 -11.30
N LEU A 110 -8.73 -7.30 -11.38
CA LEU A 110 -9.43 -6.75 -10.23
C LEU A 110 -10.53 -7.71 -9.74
N GLU A 111 -11.29 -8.30 -10.65
CA GLU A 111 -12.36 -9.25 -10.29
C GLU A 111 -11.80 -10.53 -9.65
N MET A 112 -10.71 -11.08 -10.18
CA MET A 112 -10.00 -12.22 -9.56
C MET A 112 -9.49 -11.86 -8.16
N TYR A 113 -8.87 -10.69 -7.99
CA TYR A 113 -8.45 -10.22 -6.67
C TYR A 113 -9.64 -10.13 -5.70
N LYS A 114 -10.75 -9.49 -6.10
CA LYS A 114 -11.93 -9.35 -5.26
C LYS A 114 -12.52 -10.71 -4.88
N HIS A 115 -12.51 -11.66 -5.81
CA HIS A 115 -12.96 -13.01 -5.59
C HIS A 115 -12.05 -13.76 -4.60
N ALA A 116 -10.72 -13.64 -4.76
CA ALA A 116 -9.74 -14.18 -3.82
C ALA A 116 -9.88 -13.56 -2.42
N TRP A 117 -10.10 -12.23 -2.32
CA TRP A 117 -10.30 -11.54 -1.05
C TRP A 117 -11.51 -12.08 -0.29
N GLU A 118 -12.66 -12.20 -0.94
CA GLU A 118 -13.86 -12.77 -0.32
C GLU A 118 -13.69 -14.27 0.00
N GLY A 119 -12.98 -15.00 -0.85
CA GLY A 119 -12.61 -16.41 -0.63
C GLY A 119 -11.72 -16.58 0.60
N HIS A 120 -10.67 -15.78 0.68
CA HIS A 120 -9.73 -15.72 1.79
C HIS A 120 -10.43 -15.47 3.14
N LEU A 121 -11.27 -14.46 3.22
CA LEU A 121 -12.02 -14.18 4.45
C LEU A 121 -12.90 -15.37 4.89
N ARG A 122 -13.56 -16.05 3.94
CA ARG A 122 -14.38 -17.24 4.24
C ARG A 122 -13.53 -18.43 4.64
N GLN A 123 -12.44 -18.68 3.93
CA GLN A 123 -11.54 -19.80 4.18
C GLN A 123 -10.97 -19.73 5.60
N TYR A 124 -10.36 -18.59 5.95
CA TYR A 124 -9.73 -18.44 7.26
C TYR A 124 -10.71 -18.16 8.42
N THR A 125 -11.94 -17.70 8.15
CA THR A 125 -12.99 -17.69 9.19
C THR A 125 -13.36 -19.10 9.63
N GLN A 126 -13.21 -20.10 8.76
CA GLN A 126 -13.46 -21.50 9.08
C GLN A 126 -12.23 -22.21 9.68
N ALA A 127 -11.03 -21.70 9.44
CA ALA A 127 -9.82 -22.25 10.02
C ALA A 127 -9.85 -22.10 11.54
N LYS A 128 -9.56 -23.20 12.25
CA LYS A 128 -9.60 -23.26 13.72
C LYS A 128 -8.32 -23.85 14.25
N THR A 129 -7.93 -23.37 15.43
CA THR A 129 -6.84 -23.95 16.21
C THR A 129 -7.34 -24.30 17.61
N VAL A 130 -6.78 -25.34 18.20
CA VAL A 130 -7.12 -25.79 19.57
C VAL A 130 -6.19 -25.19 20.61
N ASP A 131 -4.98 -24.86 20.23
CA ASP A 131 -3.89 -24.48 21.15
C ASP A 131 -3.68 -22.96 21.25
N VAL A 132 -4.07 -22.20 20.23
CA VAL A 132 -3.98 -20.73 20.22
C VAL A 132 -5.35 -20.12 20.56
N PRO A 133 -5.57 -19.66 21.81
CA PRO A 133 -6.90 -19.30 22.31
C PRO A 133 -7.58 -18.17 21.52
N PHE A 134 -6.82 -17.20 21.00
CA PHE A 134 -7.39 -16.07 20.26
C PHE A 134 -7.89 -16.47 18.86
N ALA A 135 -7.44 -17.59 18.31
CA ALA A 135 -7.83 -18.08 16.99
C ALA A 135 -8.82 -19.27 17.03
N ARG A 136 -9.29 -19.71 18.23
CA ARG A 136 -10.19 -20.86 18.39
C ARG A 136 -11.49 -20.78 17.61
N ASP A 137 -12.04 -19.58 17.46
CA ASP A 137 -13.32 -19.33 16.81
C ASP A 137 -13.15 -18.95 15.33
N GLY A 138 -11.98 -19.21 14.77
CA GLY A 138 -11.58 -18.84 13.41
C GLY A 138 -10.53 -17.74 13.41
N MET A 139 -9.78 -17.65 12.31
CA MET A 139 -8.66 -16.70 12.14
C MET A 139 -9.15 -15.27 11.88
N TYR A 140 -10.33 -15.10 11.32
CA TYR A 140 -10.97 -13.80 11.10
C TYR A 140 -12.20 -13.62 11.97
N TYR A 141 -12.05 -12.79 12.97
CA TYR A 141 -13.17 -12.28 13.75
C TYR A 141 -13.56 -10.91 13.21
N LYS A 142 -14.85 -10.76 12.85
CA LYS A 142 -15.34 -9.53 12.19
C LYS A 142 -14.57 -9.17 10.90
N GLU A 143 -14.17 -10.17 10.13
CA GLU A 143 -13.48 -9.99 8.85
C GLU A 143 -12.13 -9.27 8.95
N PHE A 144 -11.47 -9.33 10.09
CA PHE A 144 -10.13 -8.81 10.31
C PHE A 144 -9.33 -9.83 11.14
N PRO A 145 -8.02 -9.97 10.94
CA PRO A 145 -7.20 -10.88 11.74
C PRO A 145 -7.48 -10.73 13.23
N VAL A 146 -7.63 -11.83 13.94
CA VAL A 146 -8.12 -11.85 15.32
C VAL A 146 -7.23 -11.02 16.21
N MET A 147 -5.94 -11.34 16.23
CA MET A 147 -4.92 -10.64 17.01
C MET A 147 -3.55 -11.02 16.46
N MET A 148 -2.96 -10.17 15.64
CA MET A 148 -1.69 -10.39 14.97
C MET A 148 -0.80 -9.13 15.09
N ASP A 149 0.49 -9.29 14.84
CA ASP A 149 1.38 -8.14 14.71
C ASP A 149 1.25 -7.48 13.33
N TRP A 150 1.76 -6.24 13.24
CA TRP A 150 1.67 -5.47 11.99
C TRP A 150 2.68 -5.87 10.90
N LEU A 151 3.54 -6.83 11.13
CA LEU A 151 4.23 -7.48 10.03
C LEU A 151 3.23 -8.29 9.20
N HIS A 152 2.53 -9.21 9.86
CA HIS A 152 1.53 -10.10 9.24
C HIS A 152 0.24 -9.36 8.83
N ASN A 153 -0.36 -8.55 9.71
CA ASN A 153 -1.52 -7.73 9.34
C ASN A 153 -1.23 -6.78 8.17
N GLY A 154 -0.03 -6.20 8.12
CA GLY A 154 0.39 -5.31 7.04
C GLY A 154 0.47 -6.03 5.70
N GLU A 155 1.01 -7.23 5.70
CA GLU A 155 1.14 -8.10 4.53
C GLU A 155 -0.23 -8.53 4.02
N GLY A 156 -1.09 -9.05 4.89
CA GLY A 156 -2.45 -9.45 4.51
C GLY A 156 -3.34 -8.29 4.05
N LEU A 157 -3.12 -7.07 4.56
CA LEU A 157 -3.92 -5.89 4.19
C LEU A 157 -3.35 -5.10 3.01
N VAL A 158 -2.19 -5.44 2.47
CA VAL A 158 -1.55 -4.67 1.39
C VAL A 158 -2.46 -4.51 0.18
N VAL A 159 -3.08 -5.58 -0.28
CA VAL A 159 -3.99 -5.56 -1.43
C VAL A 159 -5.30 -4.84 -1.11
N PHE A 160 -5.83 -5.05 0.12
CA PHE A 160 -7.02 -4.35 0.59
C PHE A 160 -6.80 -2.83 0.64
N ASN A 161 -5.69 -2.38 1.19
CA ASN A 161 -5.36 -0.96 1.28
C ASN A 161 -5.27 -0.27 -0.09
N LEU A 162 -4.94 -1.01 -1.14
CA LEU A 162 -4.79 -0.51 -2.50
C LEU A 162 -6.06 -0.66 -3.36
N GLN A 163 -7.06 -1.42 -2.90
CA GLN A 163 -8.32 -1.63 -3.64
C GLN A 163 -9.00 -0.30 -3.99
N GLY A 164 -8.97 0.68 -3.09
CA GLY A 164 -9.55 2.01 -3.32
C GLY A 164 -8.96 2.78 -4.50
N LEU A 165 -7.78 2.39 -5.01
CA LEU A 165 -7.24 2.93 -6.25
C LEU A 165 -8.06 2.47 -7.48
N SER A 166 -8.73 1.35 -7.40
CA SER A 166 -9.46 0.73 -8.51
C SER A 166 -10.97 0.74 -8.34
N ASP A 167 -11.47 0.55 -7.11
CA ASP A 167 -12.90 0.42 -6.84
C ASP A 167 -13.30 1.04 -5.49
N PRO A 168 -13.17 2.38 -5.34
CA PRO A 168 -13.45 3.06 -4.08
C PRO A 168 -14.93 3.09 -3.71
N GLN A 169 -15.84 2.77 -4.67
CA GLN A 169 -17.28 2.77 -4.45
C GLN A 169 -17.84 1.39 -4.07
N ASN A 170 -16.98 0.37 -4.01
CA ASN A 170 -17.39 -0.96 -3.53
C ASN A 170 -17.94 -0.88 -2.11
N ALA A 171 -19.19 -1.32 -1.92
CA ALA A 171 -19.89 -1.16 -0.65
C ALA A 171 -19.21 -1.96 0.48
N SER A 172 -18.77 -3.19 0.21
CA SER A 172 -18.06 -4.03 1.18
C SER A 172 -16.71 -3.42 1.56
N PHE A 173 -15.96 -2.93 0.59
CA PHE A 173 -14.71 -2.20 0.82
C PHE A 173 -14.93 -0.98 1.71
N ALA A 174 -15.90 -0.13 1.36
CA ALA A 174 -16.20 1.08 2.12
C ALA A 174 -16.64 0.80 3.56
N GLN A 175 -17.39 -0.27 3.79
CA GLN A 175 -17.77 -0.73 5.12
C GLN A 175 -16.56 -1.19 5.92
N ARG A 176 -15.72 -2.06 5.32
CA ARG A 176 -14.52 -2.62 5.96
C ARG A 176 -13.49 -1.55 6.29
N VAL A 177 -13.25 -0.59 5.39
CA VAL A 177 -12.33 0.53 5.62
C VAL A 177 -12.68 1.28 6.92
N ARG A 178 -13.96 1.61 7.12
CA ARG A 178 -14.41 2.27 8.37
C ARG A 178 -14.26 1.37 9.59
N ARG A 179 -14.66 0.11 9.46
CA ARG A 179 -14.64 -0.87 10.54
C ARG A 179 -13.22 -1.17 11.01
N PHE A 180 -12.29 -1.38 10.08
CA PHE A 180 -10.90 -1.71 10.40
C PHE A 180 -10.18 -0.53 11.08
N ALA A 181 -10.38 0.70 10.59
CA ALA A 181 -9.89 1.88 11.27
C ALA A 181 -10.51 2.03 12.68
N GLY A 182 -11.78 1.70 12.84
CA GLY A 182 -12.53 1.75 14.10
C GLY A 182 -11.93 0.88 15.21
N PHE A 183 -11.27 -0.25 14.89
CA PHE A 183 -10.57 -1.09 15.88
C PHE A 183 -9.45 -0.33 16.59
N TYR A 184 -8.84 0.66 15.95
CA TYR A 184 -7.76 1.49 16.53
C TYR A 184 -8.29 2.81 17.14
N MET A 185 -9.60 3.04 17.08
CA MET A 185 -10.30 4.16 17.75
C MET A 185 -11.22 3.67 18.87
N ASN A 186 -11.09 2.40 19.27
CA ASN A 186 -11.91 1.74 20.28
C ASN A 186 -13.42 1.85 20.01
N GLU A 187 -13.83 1.88 18.74
CA GLU A 187 -15.25 1.89 18.35
C GLU A 187 -15.91 0.53 18.60
N ASP A 188 -15.11 -0.54 18.69
CA ASP A 188 -15.56 -1.85 19.16
C ASP A 188 -15.09 -2.08 20.61
N PRO A 189 -16.00 -2.17 21.58
CA PRO A 189 -15.63 -2.42 22.98
C PRO A 189 -14.89 -3.75 23.19
N GLY A 190 -15.07 -4.73 22.30
CA GLY A 190 -14.35 -6.02 22.32
C GLY A 190 -12.92 -5.92 21.82
N ALA A 191 -12.52 -4.80 21.20
CA ALA A 191 -11.19 -4.59 20.64
C ALA A 191 -10.58 -3.26 21.10
N PRO A 192 -10.28 -3.09 22.41
CA PRO A 192 -9.76 -1.83 22.96
C PRO A 192 -8.25 -1.68 22.72
N ASN A 193 -7.83 -1.66 21.45
CA ASN A 193 -6.42 -1.67 21.05
C ASN A 193 -5.66 -0.39 21.43
N TYR A 194 -6.33 0.76 21.54
CA TYR A 194 -5.69 2.06 21.70
C TYR A 194 -5.89 2.64 23.11
N ASP A 195 -4.88 3.30 23.66
CA ASP A 195 -4.96 4.12 24.85
C ASP A 195 -4.85 5.61 24.50
N PHE A 196 -5.98 6.31 24.58
CA PHE A 196 -6.06 7.75 24.29
C PHE A 196 -5.25 8.60 25.27
N LYS A 197 -5.07 8.18 26.53
CA LYS A 197 -4.31 8.94 27.52
C LYS A 197 -2.83 9.01 27.17
N HIS A 198 -2.25 7.88 26.78
CA HIS A 198 -0.83 7.80 26.47
C HIS A 198 -0.55 7.80 24.97
N ARG A 199 -1.59 7.79 24.11
CA ARG A 199 -1.50 7.78 22.65
C ARG A 199 -0.63 6.62 22.16
N ILE A 200 -1.01 5.40 22.54
CA ILE A 200 -0.31 4.14 22.21
C ILE A 200 -1.30 3.07 21.73
N ILE A 201 -0.85 2.22 20.84
CA ILE A 201 -1.42 0.90 20.62
C ILE A 201 -0.83 -0.02 21.69
N LYS A 202 -1.69 -0.72 22.46
CA LYS A 202 -1.32 -1.32 23.75
C LYS A 202 -0.43 -2.55 23.64
N SER A 203 -0.34 -3.17 22.48
CA SER A 203 0.47 -4.36 22.25
C SER A 203 0.91 -4.43 20.79
N MET A 204 1.99 -5.15 20.51
CA MET A 204 2.36 -5.53 19.15
C MET A 204 1.31 -6.46 18.55
N PHE A 205 0.85 -7.48 19.30
CA PHE A 205 -0.31 -8.28 18.91
C PHE A 205 -1.60 -7.54 19.21
N ASN A 206 -2.29 -7.12 18.16
CA ASN A 206 -3.54 -6.36 18.22
C ASN A 206 -4.44 -6.72 17.02
N GLY A 207 -5.72 -6.42 17.13
CA GLY A 207 -6.67 -6.74 16.07
C GLY A 207 -8.11 -6.68 16.52
N SER A 208 -8.96 -7.49 15.89
CA SER A 208 -10.42 -7.49 16.11
C SER A 208 -10.85 -8.02 17.49
N ARG A 209 -9.97 -8.68 18.23
CA ARG A 209 -10.22 -9.12 19.62
C ARG A 209 -9.44 -8.30 20.65
N GLY A 210 -8.86 -7.20 20.26
CA GLY A 210 -8.09 -6.33 21.13
C GLY A 210 -6.62 -6.74 21.25
N PRO A 211 -5.89 -6.10 22.17
CA PRO A 211 -4.45 -6.30 22.32
C PRO A 211 -4.15 -7.54 23.18
N LEU A 212 -3.04 -8.22 22.89
CA LEU A 212 -2.48 -9.26 23.76
C LEU A 212 -1.78 -8.59 24.95
N MET A 213 -2.38 -8.67 26.15
CA MET A 213 -1.93 -7.98 27.35
C MET A 213 -1.04 -8.87 28.26
N ARG A 214 -0.35 -9.83 27.68
CA ARG A 214 0.67 -10.68 28.31
C ARG A 214 1.84 -10.86 27.36
N LYS A 215 2.94 -11.36 27.86
CA LYS A 215 4.04 -11.79 26.99
C LYS A 215 3.55 -12.89 26.04
N ALA A 216 3.95 -12.80 24.80
CA ALA A 216 3.71 -13.86 23.82
C ALA A 216 4.56 -15.11 24.14
N THR A 217 4.13 -16.23 23.63
CA THR A 217 4.84 -17.51 23.70
C THR A 217 5.19 -17.99 22.30
N GLY A 218 6.07 -18.95 22.16
CA GLY A 218 6.34 -19.59 20.87
C GLY A 218 5.08 -20.15 20.21
N LEU A 219 4.09 -20.58 21.01
CA LEU A 219 2.82 -21.08 20.49
C LEU A 219 1.96 -19.97 19.85
N ASP A 220 1.99 -18.76 20.40
CA ASP A 220 1.25 -17.61 19.82
C ASP A 220 1.77 -17.25 18.41
N TRP A 221 3.03 -17.51 18.13
CA TRP A 221 3.66 -17.28 16.83
C TRP A 221 3.56 -18.49 15.91
N ALA A 222 3.90 -19.68 16.43
CA ALA A 222 3.94 -20.90 15.64
C ALA A 222 2.54 -21.46 15.30
N GLY A 223 1.52 -21.09 16.05
CA GLY A 223 0.18 -21.64 15.86
C GLY A 223 0.06 -23.14 16.17
N ASP A 224 -0.88 -23.80 15.54
CA ASP A 224 -1.09 -25.25 15.68
C ASP A 224 0.05 -26.04 15.06
N PRO A 225 0.38 -27.23 15.61
CA PRO A 225 1.33 -28.13 14.98
C PRO A 225 0.84 -28.56 13.59
N ILE A 226 1.65 -28.30 12.58
CA ILE A 226 1.48 -28.88 11.24
C ILE A 226 2.51 -29.98 11.03
N GLU A 227 2.21 -30.89 10.13
CA GLU A 227 3.09 -31.98 9.78
C GLU A 227 4.20 -31.49 8.84
N VAL A 228 5.29 -30.93 9.40
CA VAL A 228 6.40 -30.36 8.62
C VAL A 228 7.40 -31.41 8.16
N GLU A 229 7.55 -32.50 8.90
CA GLU A 229 8.50 -33.58 8.58
C GLU A 229 8.10 -34.32 7.30
N HIS A 230 9.02 -34.35 6.34
CA HIS A 230 8.88 -34.99 5.03
C HIS A 230 7.93 -34.32 4.02
N ARG A 231 7.09 -33.37 4.43
CA ARG A 231 6.10 -32.75 3.55
C ARG A 231 6.32 -31.24 3.39
N PHE A 232 6.54 -30.54 4.49
CA PHE A 232 6.63 -29.09 4.53
C PHE A 232 8.03 -28.63 4.90
N ARG A 233 8.44 -27.49 4.39
CA ARG A 233 9.67 -26.80 4.75
C ARG A 233 9.33 -25.35 5.07
N PRO A 234 9.10 -25.00 6.35
CA PRO A 234 8.88 -23.62 6.75
C PRO A 234 9.98 -22.70 6.25
N ARG A 235 9.64 -21.46 6.00
CA ARG A 235 10.54 -20.47 5.37
C ARG A 235 11.84 -20.23 6.13
N HIS A 236 11.81 -20.40 7.44
CA HIS A 236 12.99 -20.29 8.30
C HIS A 236 13.86 -21.56 8.31
N GLY A 237 13.43 -22.61 7.59
CA GLY A 237 14.16 -23.87 7.43
C GLY A 237 13.96 -24.85 8.56
N GLU A 238 12.99 -24.66 9.45
CA GLU A 238 12.60 -25.65 10.46
C GLU A 238 12.09 -26.91 9.77
N SER A 239 12.43 -28.06 10.37
CA SER A 239 11.98 -29.37 9.89
C SER A 239 11.01 -30.04 10.87
N THR A 240 10.81 -29.47 12.05
CA THR A 240 9.90 -29.98 13.07
C THR A 240 9.18 -28.86 13.79
N TYR A 241 8.00 -29.15 14.33
CA TYR A 241 7.27 -28.18 15.16
C TYR A 241 8.05 -27.74 16.39
N ALA A 242 8.86 -28.63 16.99
CA ALA A 242 9.73 -28.28 18.11
C ALA A 242 10.78 -27.21 17.73
N GLN A 243 11.32 -27.28 16.50
CA GLN A 243 12.22 -26.24 15.99
C GLN A 243 11.48 -24.91 15.75
N MET A 244 10.24 -24.94 15.33
CA MET A 244 9.41 -23.71 15.19
C MET A 244 9.18 -23.05 16.54
N LEU A 245 8.81 -23.82 17.57
CA LEU A 245 8.67 -23.29 18.94
C LEU A 245 9.99 -22.73 19.49
N GLU A 246 11.13 -23.38 19.20
CA GLU A 246 12.46 -22.91 19.58
C GLU A 246 12.81 -21.59 18.84
N HIS A 247 12.47 -21.47 17.57
CA HIS A 247 12.67 -20.24 16.81
C HIS A 247 11.93 -19.06 17.43
N PHE A 248 10.68 -19.25 17.80
CA PHE A 248 9.80 -18.21 18.32
C PHE A 248 9.89 -17.99 19.83
N LYS A 249 10.71 -18.73 20.56
CA LYS A 249 10.78 -18.68 22.04
C LYS A 249 11.14 -17.29 22.60
N ASP A 250 11.92 -16.52 21.84
CA ASP A 250 12.40 -15.20 22.25
C ASP A 250 11.48 -14.05 21.75
N TYR A 251 10.42 -14.36 20.99
CA TYR A 251 9.44 -13.38 20.50
C TYR A 251 8.37 -13.08 21.57
N ASN A 252 8.76 -12.69 22.76
CA ASN A 252 7.82 -12.63 23.88
C ASN A 252 7.48 -11.21 24.39
N ASP A 253 8.33 -10.21 24.16
CA ASP A 253 8.12 -8.85 24.65
C ASP A 253 7.23 -8.04 23.68
N THR A 254 5.93 -8.38 23.64
CA THR A 254 4.92 -7.82 22.72
C THR A 254 4.02 -6.77 23.37
N VAL A 255 4.05 -6.63 24.71
CA VAL A 255 3.24 -5.64 25.43
C VAL A 255 3.82 -4.24 25.26
N GLY A 256 2.93 -3.24 25.18
CA GLY A 256 3.30 -1.87 24.89
C GLY A 256 3.31 -1.58 23.38
N ASP A 257 3.60 -0.33 23.04
CA ASP A 257 3.60 0.12 21.66
C ASP A 257 4.96 -0.09 20.99
N HIS A 258 4.91 -0.43 19.71
CA HIS A 258 6.07 -0.71 18.88
C HIS A 258 6.00 0.06 17.55
N PRO A 259 7.15 0.39 16.91
CA PRO A 259 7.14 1.11 15.64
C PRO A 259 6.33 0.44 14.53
N GLN A 260 6.24 -0.88 14.51
CA GLN A 260 5.42 -1.63 13.55
C GLN A 260 3.94 -1.24 13.60
N ASN A 261 3.43 -0.89 14.78
CA ASN A 261 2.04 -0.47 14.96
C ASN A 261 1.69 0.81 14.19
N LEU A 262 2.68 1.61 13.78
CA LEU A 262 2.47 2.78 12.92
C LEU A 262 1.91 2.42 11.54
N LYS A 263 2.04 1.16 11.10
CA LYS A 263 1.37 0.67 9.87
C LYS A 263 -0.16 0.75 9.97
N ALA A 264 -0.75 0.64 11.17
CA ALA A 264 -2.19 0.80 11.39
C ALA A 264 -2.73 2.17 10.92
N THR A 265 -1.87 3.18 10.84
CA THR A 265 -2.24 4.51 10.34
C THR A 265 -2.73 4.49 8.90
N THR A 266 -2.36 3.49 8.09
CA THR A 266 -2.86 3.35 6.72
C THR A 266 -4.35 3.03 6.68
N LEU A 267 -4.88 2.30 7.67
CA LEU A 267 -6.33 2.08 7.78
C LEU A 267 -7.07 3.39 8.04
N ALA A 268 -6.54 4.22 8.94
CA ALA A 268 -7.14 5.54 9.22
C ALA A 268 -6.99 6.49 8.01
N LEU A 269 -5.85 6.45 7.32
CA LEU A 269 -5.66 7.20 6.08
C LEU A 269 -6.71 6.80 5.04
N ASN A 270 -6.88 5.52 4.76
CA ASN A 270 -7.88 5.02 3.80
C ASN A 270 -9.30 5.44 4.19
N ALA A 271 -9.64 5.37 5.47
CA ALA A 271 -10.95 5.80 5.96
C ALA A 271 -11.16 7.31 5.77
N TYR A 272 -10.12 8.11 5.98
CA TYR A 272 -10.16 9.56 5.70
C TYR A 272 -10.28 9.87 4.21
N LEU A 273 -9.47 9.22 3.37
CA LEU A 273 -9.50 9.39 1.91
C LEU A 273 -10.87 9.06 1.30
N LEU A 274 -11.57 8.10 1.91
CA LEU A 274 -12.87 7.64 1.44
C LEU A 274 -14.04 8.50 1.96
N THR A 275 -13.95 8.99 3.20
CA THR A 275 -15.11 9.59 3.90
C THR A 275 -14.98 11.07 4.19
N HIS A 276 -13.75 11.59 4.23
CA HIS A 276 -13.39 12.92 4.75
C HIS A 276 -13.85 13.17 6.20
N ASP A 277 -14.17 12.10 6.97
CA ASP A 277 -14.45 12.25 8.40
C ASP A 277 -13.16 12.55 9.16
N ASP A 278 -13.11 13.75 9.73
CA ASP A 278 -11.93 14.31 10.39
C ASP A 278 -11.45 13.50 11.60
N LYS A 279 -12.28 12.62 12.16
CA LYS A 279 -11.86 11.74 13.26
C LYS A 279 -10.67 10.86 12.90
N TYR A 280 -10.63 10.34 11.66
CA TYR A 280 -9.54 9.49 11.17
C TYR A 280 -8.24 10.28 11.01
N ARG A 281 -8.35 11.48 10.43
CA ARG A 281 -7.20 12.40 10.29
C ARG A 281 -6.64 12.82 11.64
N ARG A 282 -7.51 13.19 12.59
CA ARG A 282 -7.08 13.59 13.94
C ARG A 282 -6.38 12.47 14.67
N TRP A 283 -6.95 11.26 14.68
CA TRP A 283 -6.33 10.10 15.33
C TRP A 283 -4.96 9.80 14.72
N LEU A 284 -4.85 9.78 13.39
CA LEU A 284 -3.59 9.49 12.70
C LEU A 284 -2.51 10.50 13.09
N LEU A 285 -2.81 11.80 13.00
CA LEU A 285 -1.84 12.84 13.30
C LEU A 285 -1.45 12.85 14.80
N GLU A 286 -2.41 12.67 15.70
CA GLU A 286 -2.17 12.58 17.15
C GLU A 286 -1.25 11.40 17.49
N TYR A 287 -1.49 10.23 16.89
CA TYR A 287 -0.69 9.04 17.12
C TYR A 287 0.72 9.18 16.57
N VAL A 288 0.87 9.68 15.35
CA VAL A 288 2.20 9.92 14.75
C VAL A 288 2.96 11.05 15.48
N ASP A 289 2.28 12.11 15.89
CA ASP A 289 2.91 13.18 16.69
C ASP A 289 3.43 12.65 18.04
N ALA A 290 2.72 11.71 18.69
CA ALA A 290 3.21 11.06 19.90
C ALA A 290 4.50 10.27 19.64
N TRP A 291 4.58 9.54 18.54
CA TRP A 291 5.81 8.82 18.16
C TRP A 291 6.94 9.79 17.80
N ARG A 292 6.63 10.88 17.11
CA ARG A 292 7.59 11.95 16.83
C ARG A 292 8.16 12.58 18.12
N GLU A 293 7.32 12.89 19.09
CA GLU A 293 7.72 13.43 20.39
C GLU A 293 8.69 12.47 21.11
N ARG A 294 8.37 11.16 21.11
CA ARG A 294 9.21 10.10 21.69
C ARG A 294 10.55 9.94 20.98
N MET A 295 10.54 10.02 19.66
CA MET A 295 11.76 9.98 18.85
C MET A 295 12.67 11.16 19.17
N LEU A 296 12.12 12.38 19.27
CA LEU A 296 12.88 13.58 19.67
C LEU A 296 13.42 13.45 21.09
N ALA A 297 12.63 12.95 22.05
CA ALA A 297 13.04 12.73 23.42
C ALA A 297 14.14 11.66 23.56
N ASN A 298 14.23 10.74 22.59
CA ASN A 298 15.24 9.68 22.54
C ASN A 298 16.43 10.03 21.61
N GLY A 299 16.80 11.31 21.51
CA GLY A 299 17.95 11.76 20.71
C GLY A 299 17.79 11.62 19.21
N ASN A 300 16.58 11.73 18.70
CA ASN A 300 16.16 11.52 17.30
C ASN A 300 16.30 10.06 16.82
N ILE A 301 16.36 9.10 17.72
CA ILE A 301 16.35 7.68 17.37
C ILE A 301 15.00 7.11 17.81
N ILE A 302 14.33 6.40 16.92
CA ILE A 302 13.03 5.82 17.23
C ILE A 302 13.18 4.79 18.36
N PRO A 303 12.49 4.96 19.50
CA PRO A 303 12.44 3.92 20.51
C PRO A 303 11.59 2.76 20.02
N THR A 304 11.83 1.56 20.50
CA THR A 304 11.15 0.36 20.00
C THR A 304 10.23 -0.30 21.02
N ASN A 305 10.08 0.30 22.21
CA ASN A 305 9.03 -0.06 23.15
C ASN A 305 8.55 1.19 23.90
N ILE A 306 7.23 1.39 23.93
CA ILE A 306 6.56 2.37 24.78
C ILE A 306 5.65 1.60 25.72
N GLY A 307 5.88 1.72 27.01
CA GLY A 307 5.11 1.01 28.03
C GLY A 307 3.66 1.48 28.12
N LEU A 308 2.84 0.69 28.81
CA LEU A 308 1.43 1.03 29.09
C LEU A 308 1.28 2.30 29.93
N ASP A 309 2.34 2.72 30.61
CA ASP A 309 2.42 4.00 31.31
C ASP A 309 2.84 5.18 30.41
N GLY A 310 3.03 4.95 29.12
CA GLY A 310 3.44 5.92 28.12
C GLY A 310 4.93 6.22 28.08
N LYS A 311 5.75 5.55 28.91
CA LYS A 311 7.19 5.80 28.97
C LYS A 311 7.97 4.97 27.96
N ILE A 312 9.05 5.55 27.46
CA ILE A 312 10.02 4.85 26.60
C ILE A 312 10.66 3.70 27.41
N GLY A 313 10.60 2.49 26.86
CA GLY A 313 11.14 1.29 27.48
C GLY A 313 10.34 0.80 28.70
N GLY A 314 9.09 1.24 28.88
CA GLY A 314 8.31 0.93 30.09
C GLY A 314 8.10 -0.56 30.33
N GLU A 315 7.95 -1.36 29.28
CA GLU A 315 7.79 -2.82 29.38
C GLU A 315 9.10 -3.59 29.21
N THR A 316 10.20 -2.90 28.91
CA THR A 316 11.52 -3.51 28.63
C THR A 316 12.59 -3.10 29.64
N GLY A 317 12.20 -2.75 30.88
CA GLY A 317 13.13 -2.38 31.95
C GLY A 317 13.92 -1.10 31.67
N GLY A 318 13.31 -0.13 30.99
CA GLY A 318 13.92 1.14 30.61
C GLY A 318 14.76 1.09 29.33
N LYS A 319 14.82 -0.06 28.64
CA LYS A 319 15.58 -0.21 27.40
C LYS A 319 14.79 0.35 26.21
N TRP A 320 15.16 1.52 25.72
CA TRP A 320 14.50 2.15 24.58
C TRP A 320 14.61 1.31 23.28
N TRP A 321 15.57 0.40 23.21
CA TRP A 321 15.88 -0.49 22.08
C TRP A 321 15.25 -1.88 22.18
N GLY A 322 14.51 -2.15 23.27
CA GLY A 322 13.95 -3.46 23.59
C GLY A 322 12.65 -3.77 22.85
N GLY A 323 12.14 -4.97 23.10
CA GLY A 323 10.93 -5.51 22.48
C GLY A 323 11.20 -6.29 21.20
N VAL A 324 10.19 -7.03 20.75
CA VAL A 324 10.24 -7.78 19.51
C VAL A 324 10.46 -6.81 18.33
N TYR A 325 11.33 -7.19 17.40
CA TYR A 325 11.78 -6.37 16.28
C TYR A 325 12.45 -5.03 16.68
N GLY A 326 12.81 -4.86 17.98
CA GLY A 326 13.56 -3.69 18.44
C GLY A 326 14.96 -3.62 17.88
N TRP A 327 15.69 -2.54 18.18
CA TRP A 327 17.06 -2.32 17.69
C TRP A 327 18.04 -3.44 18.05
N GLY A 328 17.83 -4.11 19.17
CA GLY A 328 18.67 -5.21 19.64
C GLY A 328 18.08 -6.60 19.42
N PHE A 329 16.97 -6.69 18.70
CA PHE A 329 16.26 -7.95 18.58
C PHE A 329 17.01 -8.95 17.70
N THR A 330 17.39 -10.05 18.31
CA THR A 330 18.08 -11.17 17.67
C THR A 330 17.45 -12.47 18.15
N VAL A 331 17.40 -13.46 17.28
CA VAL A 331 16.84 -14.77 17.57
C VAL A 331 17.83 -15.86 17.15
N PHE A 332 17.76 -16.99 17.81
CA PHE A 332 18.46 -18.18 17.35
C PHE A 332 17.65 -18.81 16.21
N ASP A 333 18.27 -18.96 15.07
CA ASP A 333 17.69 -19.66 13.93
C ASP A 333 18.12 -21.14 13.98
N PRO A 334 17.19 -22.07 14.28
CA PRO A 334 17.50 -23.49 14.39
C PRO A 334 17.97 -24.11 13.08
N ALA A 335 17.57 -23.57 11.93
CA ALA A 335 17.96 -24.09 10.64
C ALA A 335 19.41 -23.77 10.30
N SER A 336 19.81 -22.49 10.43
CA SER A 336 21.18 -22.05 10.17
C SER A 336 22.13 -22.26 11.34
N GLN A 337 21.63 -22.59 12.55
CA GLN A 337 22.37 -22.69 13.80
C GLN A 337 23.11 -21.39 14.16
N LYS A 338 22.54 -20.23 13.82
CA LYS A 338 23.14 -18.90 14.03
C LYS A 338 22.15 -17.95 14.67
N MET A 339 22.67 -16.90 15.29
CA MET A 339 21.85 -15.75 15.67
C MET A 339 21.52 -14.92 14.43
N ALA A 340 20.23 -14.65 14.22
CA ALA A 340 19.72 -13.79 13.16
C ALA A 340 19.29 -12.44 13.75
N ASN A 341 19.72 -11.34 13.12
CA ASN A 341 19.26 -9.99 13.44
C ASN A 341 17.87 -9.79 12.80
N ARG A 342 16.87 -9.46 13.60
CA ARG A 342 15.46 -9.35 13.21
C ARG A 342 14.87 -7.98 13.56
N ASN A 343 15.69 -6.92 13.64
CA ASN A 343 15.20 -5.58 13.89
C ASN A 343 14.40 -5.05 12.68
N GLN A 344 13.26 -4.43 12.94
CA GLN A 344 12.36 -3.86 11.92
C GLN A 344 11.78 -2.50 12.33
N HIS A 345 12.50 -1.76 13.16
CA HIS A 345 12.07 -0.44 13.64
C HIS A 345 11.82 0.57 12.53
N GLN A 346 12.47 0.40 11.36
CA GLN A 346 12.29 1.25 10.18
C GLN A 346 10.86 1.21 9.60
N ALA A 347 10.09 0.16 9.87
CA ALA A 347 8.71 0.03 9.44
C ALA A 347 7.80 1.14 9.99
N GLY A 348 8.18 1.75 11.13
CA GLY A 348 7.47 2.89 11.70
C GLY A 348 7.41 4.12 10.79
N PHE A 349 8.32 4.24 9.82
CA PHE A 349 8.30 5.37 8.89
C PHE A 349 7.01 5.46 8.07
N GLN A 350 6.32 4.35 7.83
CA GLN A 350 5.05 4.33 7.13
C GLN A 350 4.01 5.27 7.77
N GLY A 351 3.92 5.33 9.10
CA GLY A 351 3.04 6.27 9.78
C GLY A 351 3.41 7.74 9.52
N PHE A 352 4.70 8.04 9.48
CA PHE A 352 5.21 9.38 9.18
C PHE A 352 4.96 9.77 7.72
N MET A 353 5.07 8.84 6.78
CA MET A 353 4.69 9.06 5.39
C MET A 353 3.19 9.38 5.26
N ASN A 354 2.33 8.67 5.98
CA ASN A 354 0.89 8.91 5.99
C ASN A 354 0.55 10.30 6.56
N ALA A 355 1.22 10.72 7.64
CA ALA A 355 1.06 12.07 8.19
C ALA A 355 1.59 13.15 7.23
N TYR A 356 2.69 12.89 6.54
CA TYR A 356 3.22 13.77 5.51
C TYR A 356 2.26 13.93 4.33
N MET A 357 1.61 12.86 3.86
CA MET A 357 0.59 12.93 2.80
C MET A 357 -0.55 13.89 3.18
N LEU A 358 -0.97 13.88 4.44
CA LEU A 358 -2.06 14.73 4.93
C LEU A 358 -1.67 16.19 5.16
N THR A 359 -0.38 16.50 5.28
CA THR A 359 0.08 17.82 5.75
C THR A 359 1.12 18.50 4.86
N GLY A 360 1.94 17.73 4.15
CA GLY A 360 3.13 18.22 3.46
C GLY A 360 4.19 18.83 4.39
N ASP A 361 4.16 18.50 5.68
CA ASP A 361 4.99 19.14 6.71
C ASP A 361 6.26 18.31 6.96
N ASP A 362 7.41 18.92 6.68
CA ASP A 362 8.74 18.32 6.87
C ASP A 362 9.03 17.89 8.31
N ARG A 363 8.27 18.35 9.30
CA ARG A 363 8.39 17.90 10.69
C ARG A 363 8.25 16.38 10.86
N TYR A 364 7.61 15.71 9.89
CA TYR A 364 7.48 14.25 9.86
C TYR A 364 8.67 13.56 9.21
N LEU A 365 9.48 14.26 8.41
CA LEU A 365 10.69 13.72 7.80
C LEU A 365 11.97 14.03 8.62
N ASP A 366 12.02 15.20 9.26
CA ASP A 366 13.21 15.67 9.96
C ASP A 366 13.74 14.72 11.05
N PRO A 367 12.92 14.07 11.90
CA PRO A 367 13.44 13.12 12.88
C PRO A 367 14.15 11.92 12.23
N TRP A 368 13.65 11.46 11.08
CA TRP A 368 14.21 10.32 10.35
C TRP A 368 15.53 10.69 9.65
N ARG A 369 15.64 11.91 9.10
CA ARG A 369 16.94 12.44 8.62
C ARG A 369 17.96 12.46 9.74
N LYS A 370 17.57 13.02 10.89
CA LYS A 370 18.43 13.09 12.08
C LYS A 370 18.78 11.73 12.64
N GLN A 371 17.89 10.73 12.54
CA GLN A 371 18.19 9.36 12.91
C GLN A 371 19.31 8.78 12.03
N ILE A 372 19.24 8.97 10.71
CA ILE A 372 20.30 8.54 9.79
C ILE A 372 21.64 9.15 10.21
N ASP A 373 21.67 10.46 10.49
CA ASP A 373 22.88 11.15 10.93
C ASP A 373 23.36 10.65 12.29
N ALA A 374 22.46 10.50 13.27
CA ALA A 374 22.80 10.05 14.64
C ALA A 374 23.37 8.64 14.64
N VAL A 375 22.81 7.72 13.85
CA VAL A 375 23.34 6.36 13.74
C VAL A 375 24.71 6.38 13.06
N ASN A 376 24.86 7.08 11.94
CA ASN A 376 26.11 7.16 11.18
C ASN A 376 27.23 7.90 11.93
N ALA A 377 26.91 8.77 12.88
CA ALA A 377 27.90 9.43 13.74
C ALA A 377 28.68 8.41 14.62
N ASN A 378 28.09 7.22 14.87
CA ASN A 378 28.73 6.14 15.64
C ASN A 378 29.61 5.20 14.80
N LYS A 379 30.04 5.65 13.61
CA LYS A 379 30.98 4.92 12.75
C LYS A 379 32.30 4.61 13.47
N LYS A 380 32.94 3.51 13.09
CA LYS A 380 34.27 3.09 13.58
C LYS A 380 35.17 2.72 12.40
N VAL A 381 36.48 2.75 12.63
CA VAL A 381 37.44 2.16 11.69
C VAL A 381 37.75 0.75 12.17
N ILE A 382 37.45 -0.26 11.36
CA ILE A 382 37.69 -1.67 11.62
C ILE A 382 38.50 -2.19 10.42
N ASP A 383 39.67 -2.76 10.68
CA ASP A 383 40.60 -3.26 9.65
C ASP A 383 40.89 -2.23 8.53
N GLY A 384 41.06 -0.95 8.93
CA GLY A 384 41.36 0.16 8.03
C GLY A 384 40.16 0.66 7.22
N LYS A 385 38.95 0.11 7.39
CA LYS A 385 37.72 0.51 6.71
C LYS A 385 36.76 1.24 7.64
N THR A 386 36.12 2.29 7.16
CA THR A 386 35.02 2.94 7.89
C THR A 386 33.79 2.04 7.85
N MET A 387 33.26 1.72 9.04
CA MET A 387 32.11 0.84 9.23
C MET A 387 31.02 1.57 10.02
N TYR A 388 29.75 1.29 9.73
CA TYR A 388 28.59 1.94 10.32
C TYR A 388 27.71 0.91 11.03
N PRO A 389 27.15 1.26 12.23
CA PRO A 389 26.34 0.32 12.99
C PRO A 389 24.92 0.18 12.44
N PHE A 390 24.32 -1.00 12.66
CA PHE A 390 22.94 -1.30 12.27
C PHE A 390 22.09 -1.81 13.43
N MET A 391 22.70 -2.16 14.56
CA MET A 391 22.05 -2.72 15.73
C MET A 391 22.50 -1.96 16.99
N TYR A 392 21.62 -1.95 18.02
CA TYR A 392 21.94 -1.39 19.34
C TYR A 392 21.46 -2.33 20.44
N GLY A 393 22.27 -2.54 21.47
CA GLY A 393 21.96 -3.42 22.58
C GLY A 393 22.62 -2.96 23.88
N ASP A 394 22.66 -3.85 24.88
CA ASP A 394 23.20 -3.56 26.24
C ASP A 394 24.66 -3.06 26.25
N LYS A 395 25.42 -3.41 25.21
CA LYS A 395 26.82 -2.99 25.02
C LYS A 395 26.98 -1.80 24.05
N GLY A 396 25.87 -1.16 23.69
CA GLY A 396 25.86 -0.07 22.72
C GLY A 396 25.73 -0.58 21.27
N TRP A 397 26.23 0.23 20.32
CA TRP A 397 26.14 -0.05 18.87
C TRP A 397 26.98 -1.25 18.45
N TYR A 398 26.40 -2.10 17.59
CA TYR A 398 27.06 -3.29 17.01
C TYR A 398 26.54 -3.58 15.59
N ASP A 399 26.90 -4.71 14.99
CA ASP A 399 26.62 -5.07 13.60
C ASP A 399 27.10 -3.97 12.63
N TYR A 400 28.42 -3.76 12.66
CA TYR A 400 29.08 -2.75 11.84
C TYR A 400 29.27 -3.25 10.41
N ARG A 401 28.80 -2.46 9.42
CA ARG A 401 28.84 -2.75 7.98
C ARG A 401 29.55 -1.62 7.22
N PRO A 402 30.13 -1.90 6.02
CA PRO A 402 30.79 -0.87 5.24
C PRO A 402 29.81 0.16 4.65
N GLU A 403 28.54 -0.22 4.43
CA GLU A 403 27.50 0.66 3.95
C GLU A 403 27.01 1.59 5.05
N LYS A 404 26.71 2.84 4.70
CA LYS A 404 26.05 3.76 5.63
C LYS A 404 24.66 3.25 6.00
N PHE A 405 24.28 3.47 7.25
CA PHE A 405 22.87 3.35 7.63
C PHE A 405 22.04 4.38 6.86
N ALA A 406 21.07 3.92 6.09
CA ALA A 406 20.27 4.75 5.20
C ALA A 406 18.82 4.23 5.05
N PHE A 407 18.29 3.59 6.11
CA PHE A 407 16.90 3.14 6.09
C PHE A 407 15.95 4.32 5.82
N ASN A 408 14.99 4.10 4.92
CA ASN A 408 13.99 5.07 4.47
C ASN A 408 14.55 6.31 3.72
N ALA A 409 15.84 6.29 3.33
CA ALA A 409 16.43 7.42 2.60
C ALA A 409 15.77 7.66 1.23
N LEU A 410 15.34 6.60 0.53
CA LEU A 410 14.65 6.72 -0.75
C LEU A 410 13.30 7.42 -0.60
N GLU A 411 12.51 6.99 0.38
CA GLU A 411 11.19 7.58 0.67
C GLU A 411 11.34 9.03 1.13
N ILE A 412 12.31 9.34 1.99
CA ILE A 412 12.60 10.71 2.42
C ILE A 412 12.97 11.58 1.22
N ALA A 413 13.88 11.09 0.36
CA ALA A 413 14.30 11.81 -0.84
C ALA A 413 13.13 12.05 -1.80
N TYR A 414 12.29 11.05 -2.02
CA TYR A 414 11.11 11.15 -2.85
C TYR A 414 10.08 12.17 -2.31
N LEU A 415 9.81 12.12 -1.01
CA LEU A 415 8.83 13.01 -0.38
C LEU A 415 9.32 14.45 -0.34
N SER A 416 10.57 14.69 -0.01
CA SER A 416 11.12 16.03 0.11
C SER A 416 11.55 16.64 -1.24
N MET A 417 12.19 15.86 -2.10
CA MET A 417 12.89 16.28 -3.32
C MET A 417 14.01 17.29 -3.03
N LYS A 418 14.55 17.31 -1.81
CA LYS A 418 15.66 18.18 -1.44
C LYS A 418 16.99 17.63 -1.97
N PRO A 419 17.90 18.48 -2.46
CA PRO A 419 19.19 18.03 -3.00
C PRO A 419 20.00 17.16 -2.03
N GLU A 420 19.99 17.51 -0.74
CA GLU A 420 20.71 16.77 0.31
C GLU A 420 20.15 15.35 0.52
N ASP A 421 18.82 15.17 0.45
CA ASP A 421 18.19 13.86 0.57
C ASP A 421 18.43 13.02 -0.70
N LEU A 422 18.30 13.63 -1.88
CA LEU A 422 18.58 12.98 -3.17
C LEU A 422 20.03 12.52 -3.28
N ALA A 423 20.98 13.22 -2.67
CA ALA A 423 22.40 12.83 -2.66
C ALA A 423 22.65 11.50 -1.92
N LEU A 424 21.82 11.17 -0.91
CA LEU A 424 21.95 9.91 -0.18
C LEU A 424 21.58 8.69 -1.03
N VAL A 425 20.76 8.88 -2.06
CA VAL A 425 20.21 7.83 -2.93
C VAL A 425 20.60 8.00 -4.40
N ALA A 426 21.65 8.76 -4.68
CA ALA A 426 22.10 9.09 -6.04
C ALA A 426 22.47 7.87 -6.90
N GLY A 427 22.69 6.71 -6.27
CA GLY A 427 22.94 5.42 -6.95
C GLY A 427 21.67 4.69 -7.40
N HIS A 428 20.47 5.15 -7.03
CA HIS A 428 19.22 4.52 -7.43
C HIS A 428 18.97 4.74 -8.93
N GLY A 429 18.77 3.64 -9.69
CA GLY A 429 18.72 3.68 -11.16
C GLY A 429 17.65 4.61 -11.73
N TRP A 430 16.45 4.57 -11.17
CA TRP A 430 15.34 5.46 -11.55
C TRP A 430 15.64 6.94 -11.27
N LEU A 431 16.17 7.27 -10.08
CA LEU A 431 16.54 8.65 -9.75
C LEU A 431 17.70 9.17 -10.62
N ALA A 432 18.63 8.28 -10.98
CA ALA A 432 19.70 8.62 -11.93
C ALA A 432 19.12 8.93 -13.33
N TYR A 433 18.12 8.18 -13.79
CA TYR A 433 17.39 8.46 -15.02
C TYR A 433 16.70 9.84 -14.96
N LEU A 434 15.94 10.12 -13.91
CA LEU A 434 15.29 11.42 -13.72
C LEU A 434 16.29 12.59 -13.64
N ALA A 435 17.51 12.32 -13.23
CA ALA A 435 18.63 13.27 -13.26
C ALA A 435 19.37 13.32 -14.62
N GLY A 436 18.85 12.67 -15.66
CA GLY A 436 19.41 12.67 -17.02
C GLY A 436 20.65 11.80 -17.22
N LYS A 437 20.96 10.86 -16.30
CA LYS A 437 22.22 10.08 -16.34
C LYS A 437 22.12 8.73 -17.05
N ASN A 438 20.92 8.16 -17.20
CA ASN A 438 20.71 6.85 -17.80
C ASN A 438 19.47 6.88 -18.71
N ALA A 439 19.64 7.31 -19.94
CA ALA A 439 18.55 7.46 -20.91
C ALA A 439 17.87 6.13 -21.26
N ASP A 440 18.59 5.01 -21.18
CA ASP A 440 18.09 3.68 -21.54
C ASP A 440 17.32 2.99 -20.40
N TYR A 441 17.29 3.62 -19.21
CA TYR A 441 16.65 3.04 -18.02
C TYR A 441 15.21 2.57 -18.26
N PRO A 442 14.32 3.34 -18.92
CA PRO A 442 12.93 2.93 -19.12
C PRO A 442 12.81 1.59 -19.85
N GLU A 443 13.52 1.42 -20.96
CA GLU A 443 13.48 0.15 -21.69
C GLU A 443 14.14 -0.99 -20.91
N GLN A 444 15.25 -0.73 -20.22
CA GLN A 444 15.94 -1.73 -19.40
C GLN A 444 15.05 -2.22 -18.26
N ALA A 445 14.39 -1.31 -17.54
CA ALA A 445 13.51 -1.63 -16.42
C ALA A 445 12.29 -2.44 -16.88
N LEU A 446 11.60 -1.99 -17.94
CA LEU A 446 10.44 -2.70 -18.51
C LEU A 446 10.81 -4.09 -19.03
N ARG A 447 11.97 -4.25 -19.68
CA ARG A 447 12.48 -5.56 -20.10
C ARG A 447 12.84 -6.45 -18.92
N GLY A 448 13.35 -5.86 -17.83
CA GLY A 448 13.62 -6.55 -16.57
C GLY A 448 12.34 -7.14 -15.96
N ASP A 449 11.28 -6.33 -15.86
CA ASP A 449 9.98 -6.77 -15.36
C ASP A 449 9.35 -7.84 -16.26
N LEU A 450 9.44 -7.71 -17.59
CA LEU A 450 8.99 -8.76 -18.52
C LEU A 450 9.77 -10.06 -18.37
N ALA A 451 11.08 -9.99 -18.11
CA ALA A 451 11.90 -11.17 -17.87
C ALA A 451 11.54 -11.84 -16.53
N HIS A 452 11.31 -11.04 -15.48
CA HIS A 452 10.83 -11.52 -14.20
C HIS A 452 9.49 -12.24 -14.34
N LEU A 453 8.50 -11.59 -14.96
CA LEU A 453 7.17 -12.17 -15.22
C LEU A 453 7.26 -13.52 -15.94
N ARG A 454 8.09 -13.62 -16.99
CA ARG A 454 8.31 -14.89 -17.72
C ARG A 454 8.88 -15.98 -16.82
N LYS A 455 9.80 -15.62 -15.92
CA LYS A 455 10.37 -16.55 -14.93
C LYS A 455 9.27 -17.05 -13.99
N GLN A 456 8.40 -16.15 -13.51
CA GLN A 456 7.28 -16.52 -12.64
C GLN A 456 6.30 -17.46 -13.35
N VAL A 457 5.93 -17.18 -14.60
CA VAL A 457 5.08 -18.08 -15.41
C VAL A 457 5.72 -19.46 -15.60
N GLN A 458 7.05 -19.50 -15.82
CA GLN A 458 7.76 -20.79 -15.86
C GLN A 458 7.70 -21.52 -14.52
N GLY A 459 7.79 -20.80 -13.39
CA GLY A 459 7.60 -21.34 -12.05
C GLY A 459 6.20 -21.92 -11.87
N ILE A 460 5.15 -21.15 -12.23
CA ILE A 460 3.76 -21.62 -12.19
C ILE A 460 3.62 -22.94 -12.95
N ARG A 461 4.11 -23.02 -14.18
CA ARG A 461 3.99 -24.21 -15.04
C ARG A 461 4.82 -25.38 -14.55
N GLY A 462 5.98 -25.11 -13.95
CA GLY A 462 6.89 -26.12 -13.41
C GLY A 462 6.52 -26.64 -12.01
N ASP A 463 5.66 -25.92 -11.28
CA ASP A 463 5.26 -26.34 -9.94
C ASP A 463 4.38 -27.60 -10.00
N THR A 464 4.85 -28.65 -9.34
CA THR A 464 4.17 -29.97 -9.23
C THR A 464 3.61 -30.23 -7.84
N THR A 465 3.64 -29.23 -6.94
CA THR A 465 3.07 -29.36 -5.60
C THR A 465 1.56 -29.54 -5.66
N THR A 466 1.01 -30.18 -4.64
CA THR A 466 -0.43 -30.42 -4.49
C THR A 466 -0.95 -29.66 -3.26
N PRO A 467 -2.26 -29.39 -3.15
CA PRO A 467 -2.79 -28.63 -2.01
C PRO A 467 -2.42 -29.17 -0.64
N ASP A 468 -2.25 -30.48 -0.51
CA ASP A 468 -1.88 -31.16 0.75
C ASP A 468 -0.37 -31.12 1.06
N THR A 469 0.44 -30.57 0.16
CA THR A 469 1.89 -30.40 0.33
C THR A 469 2.37 -28.96 0.21
N ARG A 470 1.44 -27.99 0.22
CA ARG A 470 1.71 -26.57 -0.02
C ARG A 470 1.27 -25.75 1.18
N LEU A 471 2.16 -24.91 1.71
CA LEU A 471 1.80 -23.88 2.68
C LEU A 471 1.08 -22.72 1.97
N ALA A 472 0.40 -21.85 2.72
CA ALA A 472 -0.42 -20.79 2.14
C ALA A 472 0.39 -19.75 1.38
N ASP A 473 1.63 -19.49 1.78
CA ASP A 473 2.50 -18.52 1.11
C ASP A 473 3.42 -19.12 0.03
N ASP A 474 3.50 -20.46 -0.10
CA ASP A 474 4.34 -21.11 -1.11
C ASP A 474 4.04 -20.64 -2.55
N PRO A 475 2.78 -20.52 -3.00
CA PRO A 475 2.51 -20.07 -4.36
C PRO A 475 2.96 -18.62 -4.61
N MET A 476 3.09 -17.78 -3.58
CA MET A 476 3.53 -16.40 -3.70
C MET A 476 4.92 -16.29 -4.36
N GLU A 477 5.78 -17.28 -4.22
CA GLU A 477 7.07 -17.34 -4.92
C GLU A 477 6.93 -17.30 -6.45
N HIS A 478 5.73 -17.64 -6.94
CA HIS A 478 5.37 -17.65 -8.35
C HIS A 478 4.39 -16.54 -8.74
N ASN A 479 4.03 -15.62 -7.82
CA ASN A 479 3.17 -14.49 -8.15
C ASN A 479 3.78 -13.71 -9.33
N PRO A 480 3.06 -13.60 -10.48
CA PRO A 480 3.63 -13.03 -11.69
C PRO A 480 3.59 -11.50 -11.73
N ALA A 481 2.88 -10.85 -10.81
CA ALA A 481 2.70 -9.41 -10.82
C ALA A 481 4.05 -8.68 -10.85
N SER A 482 4.26 -7.90 -11.90
CA SER A 482 5.49 -7.16 -12.17
C SER A 482 5.13 -5.72 -12.49
N VAL A 483 5.18 -4.83 -11.48
CA VAL A 483 4.66 -3.46 -11.56
C VAL A 483 5.69 -2.38 -11.19
N MET A 484 6.88 -2.76 -10.73
CA MET A 484 7.88 -1.81 -10.22
C MET A 484 8.20 -0.73 -11.24
N SER A 485 8.63 -1.13 -12.45
CA SER A 485 8.94 -0.18 -13.52
C SER A 485 7.73 0.64 -13.96
N LEU A 486 6.53 0.07 -13.95
CA LEU A 486 5.31 0.78 -14.31
C LEU A 486 4.97 1.89 -13.30
N ILE A 487 5.11 1.63 -11.99
CA ILE A 487 4.88 2.63 -10.95
C ILE A 487 5.89 3.78 -11.08
N GLU A 488 7.17 3.46 -11.24
CA GLU A 488 8.22 4.47 -11.40
C GLU A 488 8.05 5.31 -12.67
N LEU A 489 7.85 4.64 -13.80
CA LEU A 489 7.87 5.29 -15.13
C LEU A 489 6.56 5.97 -15.48
N MET A 490 5.41 5.33 -15.20
CA MET A 490 4.11 5.91 -15.55
C MET A 490 3.64 6.92 -14.50
N LEU A 491 3.79 6.62 -13.21
CA LEU A 491 3.21 7.42 -12.14
C LEU A 491 4.21 8.38 -11.48
N GLY A 492 5.52 8.18 -11.68
CA GLY A 492 6.53 8.86 -10.87
C GLY A 492 6.33 8.56 -9.40
N GLY A 493 6.17 7.27 -9.06
CA GLY A 493 5.77 6.82 -7.73
C GLY A 493 6.73 5.84 -7.10
N LEU A 494 6.50 5.57 -5.81
CA LEU A 494 7.18 4.53 -5.06
C LEU A 494 6.28 3.30 -4.99
N HIS A 495 6.88 2.12 -5.15
CA HIS A 495 6.18 0.87 -4.89
C HIS A 495 5.75 0.81 -3.41
N PRO A 496 4.49 0.48 -3.09
CA PRO A 496 3.99 0.48 -1.71
C PRO A 496 4.67 -0.54 -0.80
N GLY A 497 5.33 -1.55 -1.38
CA GLY A 497 5.95 -2.64 -0.62
C GLY A 497 4.93 -3.59 0.00
N ARG A 498 5.41 -4.56 0.79
CA ARG A 498 4.61 -5.60 1.43
C ARG A 498 4.04 -5.18 2.80
N GLY A 499 4.13 -3.94 3.19
CA GLY A 499 3.73 -3.49 4.53
C GLY A 499 2.37 -2.81 4.59
N GLY A 500 1.53 -2.91 3.56
CA GLY A 500 0.22 -2.27 3.53
C GLY A 500 0.28 -0.73 3.40
N SER A 501 1.31 -0.18 2.76
CA SER A 501 1.43 1.26 2.55
C SER A 501 0.45 1.79 1.51
N ALA A 502 0.14 3.08 1.59
CA ALA A 502 -0.56 3.79 0.51
C ALA A 502 0.36 3.97 -0.72
N LEU A 503 -0.23 4.19 -1.89
CA LEU A 503 0.52 4.56 -3.09
C LEU A 503 0.93 6.03 -3.04
N PHE A 504 2.23 6.29 -3.07
CA PHE A 504 2.76 7.65 -3.24
C PHE A 504 3.19 7.85 -4.69
N SER A 505 2.54 8.76 -5.41
CA SER A 505 2.85 9.04 -6.82
C SER A 505 2.72 10.52 -7.19
N ARG A 506 3.41 10.96 -8.23
CA ARG A 506 3.31 12.32 -8.76
C ARG A 506 2.07 12.51 -9.64
N LEU A 507 1.78 11.51 -10.43
CA LEU A 507 0.65 11.48 -11.34
C LEU A 507 -0.17 10.21 -11.14
N ARG A 508 -1.41 10.26 -11.57
CA ARG A 508 -2.29 9.13 -11.71
C ARG A 508 -3.19 9.34 -12.93
N TYR A 509 -3.66 8.27 -13.53
CA TYR A 509 -4.44 8.34 -14.75
C TYR A 509 -5.81 7.71 -14.59
N PHE A 510 -6.76 8.19 -15.44
CA PHE A 510 -8.08 7.60 -15.55
C PHE A 510 -8.53 7.58 -17.02
N ASP A 511 -9.23 6.52 -17.39
CA ASP A 511 -9.96 6.41 -18.64
C ASP A 511 -11.40 6.92 -18.44
N PRO A 512 -11.74 8.12 -18.93
CA PRO A 512 -13.11 8.64 -18.79
C PRO A 512 -14.11 7.91 -19.68
N GLY A 513 -13.65 7.27 -20.78
CA GLY A 513 -14.49 6.50 -21.69
C GLY A 513 -14.99 5.21 -21.04
N ALA A 514 -14.10 4.45 -20.45
CA ALA A 514 -14.43 3.24 -19.70
C ALA A 514 -14.84 3.53 -18.23
N ARG A 515 -14.73 4.79 -17.76
CA ARG A 515 -15.01 5.20 -16.38
C ARG A 515 -14.23 4.38 -15.34
N ARG A 516 -12.94 4.19 -15.55
CA ARG A 516 -12.06 3.39 -14.70
C ARG A 516 -10.73 4.07 -14.40
N ALA A 517 -10.03 3.55 -13.41
CA ALA A 517 -8.63 3.90 -13.15
C ALA A 517 -7.69 3.36 -14.22
N GLY A 518 -6.55 4.02 -14.37
CA GLY A 518 -5.48 3.66 -15.29
C GLY A 518 -5.55 4.39 -16.63
N VAL A 519 -4.50 4.24 -17.43
CA VAL A 519 -4.49 4.77 -18.80
C VAL A 519 -5.41 3.93 -19.69
N PRO A 520 -6.01 4.53 -20.75
CA PRO A 520 -6.70 3.78 -21.80
C PRO A 520 -5.79 2.72 -22.43
N GLU A 521 -6.40 1.67 -23.01
CA GLU A 521 -5.69 0.48 -23.51
C GLU A 521 -4.48 0.79 -24.41
N ASP A 522 -4.59 1.79 -25.26
CA ASP A 522 -3.59 2.14 -26.26
C ASP A 522 -2.74 3.36 -25.87
N VAL A 523 -2.75 3.77 -24.61
CA VAL A 523 -1.95 4.92 -24.15
C VAL A 523 -0.75 4.47 -23.36
N GLY A 524 0.44 4.94 -23.77
CA GLY A 524 1.68 4.87 -22.97
C GLY A 524 1.94 6.18 -22.24
N ALA A 525 2.58 6.10 -21.07
CA ALA A 525 2.90 7.25 -20.21
C ALA A 525 4.30 7.13 -19.63
N LEU A 526 5.22 8.03 -19.96
CA LEU A 526 6.59 8.03 -19.44
C LEU A 526 6.92 9.34 -18.75
N ILE A 527 7.21 9.28 -17.46
CA ILE A 527 7.76 10.40 -16.69
C ILE A 527 9.27 10.44 -16.87
N ASP A 528 9.76 11.56 -17.37
CA ASP A 528 11.17 11.81 -17.70
C ASP A 528 11.81 12.95 -16.89
N GLU A 529 11.02 13.67 -16.10
CA GLU A 529 11.49 14.74 -15.21
C GLU A 529 10.62 14.81 -13.97
N MET A 530 11.24 14.95 -12.81
CA MET A 530 10.54 15.13 -11.54
C MET A 530 11.39 16.00 -10.59
N THR A 531 10.78 17.08 -10.08
CA THR A 531 11.38 17.98 -9.10
C THR A 531 10.43 18.20 -7.91
N GLY A 532 10.78 19.10 -7.01
CA GLY A 532 9.92 19.50 -5.90
C GLY A 532 8.59 20.12 -6.32
N ASP A 533 8.54 20.77 -7.48
CA ASP A 533 7.39 21.53 -7.96
C ASP A 533 6.99 21.22 -9.41
N ARG A 534 7.62 20.23 -10.05
CA ARG A 534 7.41 19.96 -11.47
C ARG A 534 7.47 18.47 -11.76
N VAL A 535 6.67 18.04 -12.72
CA VAL A 535 6.73 16.71 -13.33
C VAL A 535 6.48 16.82 -14.82
N SER A 536 7.24 16.09 -15.61
CA SER A 536 7.03 15.99 -17.05
C SER A 536 6.72 14.55 -17.44
N VAL A 537 5.68 14.37 -18.25
CA VAL A 537 5.25 13.08 -18.77
C VAL A 537 5.06 13.14 -20.27
N THR A 538 5.56 12.15 -20.99
CA THR A 538 5.23 11.93 -22.38
C THR A 538 4.05 10.97 -22.45
N LEU A 539 2.92 11.43 -23.03
CA LEU A 539 1.76 10.59 -23.36
C LEU A 539 1.78 10.28 -24.84
N VAL A 540 1.50 9.04 -25.20
CA VAL A 540 1.40 8.60 -26.60
C VAL A 540 0.23 7.67 -26.79
N ASN A 541 -0.59 7.93 -27.83
CA ASN A 541 -1.60 7.02 -28.31
C ASN A 541 -0.98 6.13 -29.40
N VAL A 542 -0.75 4.87 -29.09
CA VAL A 542 -0.16 3.91 -30.05
C VAL A 542 -1.18 3.38 -31.06
N ASN A 543 -2.48 3.62 -30.86
CA ASN A 543 -3.52 3.29 -31.81
C ASN A 543 -3.50 4.29 -32.99
N GLN A 544 -3.37 3.77 -34.21
CA GLN A 544 -3.26 4.59 -35.42
C GLN A 544 -4.62 4.96 -36.03
N LEU A 545 -5.72 4.44 -35.49
CA LEU A 545 -7.05 4.59 -36.06
C LEU A 545 -8.00 5.37 -35.17
N GLU A 546 -7.84 5.23 -33.84
CA GLU A 546 -8.79 5.76 -32.88
C GLU A 546 -8.18 6.76 -31.92
N PRO A 547 -8.89 7.84 -31.61
CA PRO A 547 -8.45 8.78 -30.57
C PRO A 547 -8.59 8.16 -29.18
N ARG A 548 -7.79 8.65 -28.23
CA ARG A 548 -7.89 8.29 -26.81
C ARG A 548 -8.00 9.54 -25.95
N THR A 549 -8.75 9.43 -24.87
CA THR A 549 -8.88 10.49 -23.87
C THR A 549 -8.40 9.97 -22.54
N VAL A 550 -7.49 10.69 -21.89
CA VAL A 550 -6.96 10.35 -20.57
C VAL A 550 -7.09 11.54 -19.62
N ILE A 551 -7.53 11.28 -18.39
CA ILE A 551 -7.45 12.27 -17.32
C ILE A 551 -6.13 12.05 -16.59
N VAL A 552 -5.32 13.10 -16.51
CA VAL A 552 -4.08 13.15 -15.73
C VAL A 552 -4.37 13.85 -14.42
N GLN A 553 -4.17 13.17 -13.31
CA GLN A 553 -4.41 13.67 -11.95
C GLN A 553 -3.08 13.99 -11.26
N ALA A 554 -3.07 15.03 -10.46
CA ALA A 554 -1.95 15.44 -9.63
C ALA A 554 -1.94 14.66 -8.30
N GLY A 555 -1.04 13.66 -8.20
CA GLY A 555 -0.93 12.77 -7.04
C GLY A 555 -1.78 11.51 -7.11
N GLY A 556 -1.48 10.53 -6.26
CA GLY A 556 -2.19 9.26 -6.16
C GLY A 556 -3.64 9.44 -5.72
N TYR A 557 -3.89 10.42 -4.86
CA TYR A 557 -5.19 10.73 -4.25
C TYR A 557 -5.61 12.19 -4.45
N ALA A 558 -5.15 12.85 -5.53
CA ALA A 558 -5.42 14.26 -5.83
C ALA A 558 -4.90 15.24 -4.77
N GLU A 559 -3.95 14.83 -3.97
CA GLU A 559 -3.33 15.63 -2.91
C GLU A 559 -2.47 16.80 -3.44
N HIS A 560 -2.11 16.75 -4.72
CA HIS A 560 -1.36 17.82 -5.37
C HIS A 560 -2.27 18.70 -6.23
N ARG A 561 -1.77 19.89 -6.61
CA ARG A 561 -2.50 20.85 -7.43
C ARG A 561 -1.62 21.32 -8.59
N PHE A 562 -2.07 21.14 -9.81
CA PHE A 562 -1.43 21.72 -10.97
C PHE A 562 -1.62 23.23 -10.98
N THR A 563 -0.55 23.98 -11.32
CA THR A 563 -0.56 25.43 -11.44
C THR A 563 -0.35 25.89 -12.88
N SER A 564 0.36 25.11 -13.69
CA SER A 564 0.50 25.34 -15.13
C SER A 564 0.74 24.05 -15.90
N LEU A 565 0.43 24.07 -17.18
CA LEU A 565 0.76 23.05 -18.16
C LEU A 565 1.47 23.68 -19.35
N LYS A 566 2.63 23.10 -19.73
CA LYS A 566 3.38 23.47 -20.93
C LYS A 566 3.43 22.27 -21.88
N ILE A 567 3.13 22.51 -23.16
CA ILE A 567 3.23 21.55 -24.28
C ILE A 567 4.00 22.25 -25.42
N GLY A 568 5.17 21.75 -25.77
CA GLY A 568 6.09 22.45 -26.67
C GLY A 568 6.41 23.86 -26.13
N ASP A 569 6.18 24.89 -26.95
CA ASP A 569 6.40 26.30 -26.57
C ASP A 569 5.17 26.95 -25.93
N LYS A 570 4.02 26.29 -25.89
CA LYS A 570 2.77 26.84 -25.35
C LYS A 570 2.65 26.50 -23.87
N SER A 571 2.41 27.53 -23.07
CA SER A 571 2.13 27.38 -21.63
C SER A 571 0.78 28.00 -21.32
N GLN A 572 0.00 27.31 -20.46
CA GLN A 572 -1.28 27.80 -19.98
C GLN A 572 -1.40 27.58 -18.47
N PRO A 573 -2.09 28.49 -17.75
CA PRO A 573 -2.38 28.27 -16.35
C PRO A 573 -3.34 27.10 -16.18
N VAL A 574 -3.13 26.34 -15.12
CA VAL A 574 -4.03 25.28 -14.64
C VAL A 574 -4.23 25.53 -13.15
N ASP A 575 -5.46 25.49 -12.69
CA ASP A 575 -5.76 25.61 -11.28
C ASP A 575 -6.68 24.48 -10.83
N GLY A 576 -6.10 23.31 -10.63
CA GLY A 576 -6.89 22.13 -10.33
C GLY A 576 -6.08 20.86 -10.07
N THR A 577 -6.80 19.79 -9.72
CA THR A 577 -6.22 18.50 -9.43
C THR A 577 -6.05 17.62 -10.67
N GLN A 578 -6.56 18.03 -11.83
CA GLN A 578 -6.59 17.18 -13.02
C GLN A 578 -6.61 17.98 -14.31
N VAL A 579 -6.14 17.36 -15.39
CA VAL A 579 -6.23 17.84 -16.79
C VAL A 579 -6.72 16.70 -17.66
N THR A 580 -7.66 16.97 -18.57
CA THR A 580 -8.09 16.01 -19.59
C THR A 580 -7.27 16.19 -20.86
N VAL A 581 -6.65 15.13 -21.35
CA VAL A 581 -5.83 15.13 -22.56
C VAL A 581 -6.53 14.27 -23.61
N LYS A 582 -6.81 14.86 -24.78
CA LYS A 582 -7.30 14.14 -25.97
C LYS A 582 -6.12 13.90 -26.90
N LEU A 583 -5.85 12.64 -27.20
CA LEU A 583 -4.79 12.22 -28.10
C LEU A 583 -5.42 11.76 -29.42
N ALA A 584 -5.09 12.41 -30.53
CA ALA A 584 -5.48 11.95 -31.85
C ALA A 584 -4.84 10.57 -32.15
N PRO A 585 -5.32 9.82 -33.16
CA PRO A 585 -4.69 8.57 -33.57
C PRO A 585 -3.20 8.76 -33.87
N GLY A 586 -2.34 7.93 -33.32
CA GLY A 586 -0.89 7.99 -33.48
C GLY A 586 -0.22 9.27 -32.98
N ALA A 587 -0.91 10.07 -32.15
CA ALA A 587 -0.38 11.31 -31.61
C ALA A 587 0.26 11.14 -30.23
N GLY A 588 1.22 12.00 -29.91
CA GLY A 588 1.80 12.08 -28.58
C GLY A 588 2.50 13.41 -28.32
N ALA A 589 2.68 13.74 -27.06
CA ALA A 589 3.40 14.93 -26.64
C ALA A 589 4.01 14.77 -25.24
N ARG A 590 5.07 15.51 -25.00
CA ARG A 590 5.61 15.76 -23.66
C ARG A 590 4.85 16.90 -23.00
N LEU A 591 4.23 16.59 -21.88
CA LEU A 591 3.48 17.53 -21.04
C LEU A 591 4.29 17.83 -19.79
N GLN A 592 4.56 19.12 -19.55
CA GLN A 592 5.25 19.56 -18.34
C GLN A 592 4.26 20.29 -17.42
N PHE A 593 4.03 19.70 -16.26
CA PHE A 593 3.17 20.26 -15.23
C PHE A 593 4.00 20.94 -14.15
N THR A 594 3.66 22.18 -13.80
CA THR A 594 4.08 22.77 -12.54
C THR A 594 3.00 22.51 -11.50
N MET A 595 3.39 22.21 -10.26
CA MET A 595 2.44 21.83 -9.22
C MET A 595 2.84 22.36 -7.84
N LYS A 596 1.82 22.50 -6.99
CA LYS A 596 1.97 22.58 -5.54
C LYS A 596 1.65 21.19 -4.96
N ARG A 597 2.61 20.59 -4.27
CA ARG A 597 2.42 19.30 -3.65
C ARG A 597 1.69 19.43 -2.32
N TYR A 598 0.88 18.42 -1.96
CA TYR A 598 0.13 18.31 -0.71
C TYR A 598 -0.70 19.58 -0.40
N ALA A 599 -1.27 20.17 -1.46
CA ALA A 599 -2.00 21.43 -1.39
C ALA A 599 -3.52 21.25 -1.30
N ASN A 600 -4.00 20.02 -1.45
CA ASN A 600 -5.41 19.69 -1.40
C ASN A 600 -5.68 18.60 -0.35
N VAL A 601 -6.93 18.49 0.05
CA VAL A 601 -7.42 17.34 0.82
C VAL A 601 -7.39 16.12 -0.09
N PRO A 602 -6.64 15.06 0.27
CA PRO A 602 -6.56 13.86 -0.54
C PRO A 602 -7.90 13.11 -0.52
N THR A 603 -8.22 12.41 -1.63
CA THR A 603 -9.46 11.65 -1.78
C THR A 603 -9.29 10.40 -2.64
N MET A 604 -10.04 9.33 -2.33
CA MET A 604 -10.20 8.16 -3.20
C MET A 604 -11.22 8.38 -4.32
N ALA A 605 -12.07 9.42 -4.23
CA ALA A 605 -13.10 9.66 -5.22
C ALA A 605 -12.49 9.84 -6.62
N PHE A 606 -13.05 9.17 -7.61
CA PHE A 606 -12.64 9.32 -9.00
C PHE A 606 -13.03 10.69 -9.56
N PRO A 607 -12.37 11.19 -10.61
CA PRO A 607 -12.60 12.54 -11.14
C PRO A 607 -14.06 12.90 -11.39
N TRP A 608 -14.84 11.97 -11.87
CA TRP A 608 -16.27 12.15 -12.18
C TRP A 608 -17.21 11.99 -11.00
N ASN A 609 -16.70 11.65 -9.82
CA ASN A 609 -17.46 11.49 -8.58
C ASN A 609 -17.09 12.54 -7.52
N ARG A 610 -16.25 13.52 -7.89
CA ARG A 610 -15.88 14.63 -6.98
C ARG A 610 -16.92 15.72 -7.04
N GLU A 611 -17.41 16.15 -5.89
CA GLU A 611 -18.35 17.27 -5.76
C GLU A 611 -17.68 18.62 -5.95
#